data_b663f1cef24f18110ece765940330ae0
#
_entry.id   b663f1cef24f18110ece765940330ae0
#
_cell.length_a   1.000
_cell.length_b   1.000
_cell.length_c   1.000
_cell.angle_alpha   90.00
_cell.angle_beta   90.00
_cell.angle_gamma   90.00
#
_symmetry.space_group_name_H-M   'P 1'
#
loop_
_entity.id
_entity.type
_entity.pdbx_description
1 polymer ?
#
loop_
_entity_poly.entity_id
_entity_poly.type
_entity_poly.pdbx_seq_one_letter_code
_entity_poly.pdbx_strand_id
1 'polypeptide(L)'
;MKDYLRHIWYWICKYPLSLLPNNIFFNLQYNIVCLRHGYKHRWLNINNPRRFNEKIHWLKLNPCIKDGEFLADKYRVREYIKNTIGEKYLIPLIGVWDKVDDIELAKLPNKFVLKANHGSGMNIICKDKSQIDWNKAKNKMRFWLKNSQYCLSREWQYKDTPRKIICEQFLKDDITDYKFFCFNGRPKYIQVDIDRFKCHRRSFFTDKWESAPFTTLYEQPEKMPEKPTQLEEMLGVATKLAKDYAFARIDLYIHENKVYFGEITLHPEGGCGIFI
;
A
#
# COMPACT_ATOMS: atom_id res chain seq x y z
N MET A 1 -19.83 2.95 -11.29
CA MET A 1 -20.35 2.17 -10.15
C MET A 1 -19.34 1.99 -9.02
N LYS A 2 -18.10 1.48 -9.25
CA LYS A 2 -17.08 1.27 -8.18
C LYS A 2 -16.75 2.56 -7.40
N ASP A 3 -16.57 3.71 -8.07
CA ASP A 3 -16.23 4.98 -7.41
C ASP A 3 -17.39 5.48 -6.52
N TYR A 4 -18.64 5.33 -6.97
CA TYR A 4 -19.83 5.70 -6.19
C TYR A 4 -19.99 4.88 -4.91
N LEU A 5 -19.82 3.55 -4.99
CA LEU A 5 -19.85 2.68 -3.81
C LEU A 5 -18.72 3.02 -2.83
N ARG A 6 -17.54 3.42 -3.33
CA ARG A 6 -16.43 3.88 -2.49
C ARG A 6 -16.76 5.17 -1.76
N HIS A 7 -17.48 6.11 -2.39
CA HIS A 7 -17.92 7.35 -1.74
C HIS A 7 -18.95 7.08 -0.64
N ILE A 8 -19.93 6.19 -0.89
CA ILE A 8 -20.93 5.79 0.13
C ILE A 8 -20.20 5.13 1.31
N TRP A 9 -19.31 4.18 1.05
CA TRP A 9 -18.56 3.49 2.09
C TRP A 9 -17.70 4.45 2.92
N TYR A 10 -17.05 5.41 2.24
CA TYR A 10 -16.31 6.46 2.92
C TYR A 10 -17.20 7.28 3.87
N TRP A 11 -18.39 7.68 3.40
CA TRP A 11 -19.34 8.42 4.19
C TRP A 11 -19.82 7.61 5.43
N ILE A 12 -20.13 6.34 5.24
CA ILE A 12 -20.52 5.43 6.33
C ILE A 12 -19.40 5.32 7.37
N CYS A 13 -18.16 5.13 6.95
CA CYS A 13 -17.02 5.05 7.87
C CYS A 13 -16.76 6.36 8.61
N LYS A 14 -16.93 7.50 7.92
CA LYS A 14 -16.64 8.82 8.46
C LYS A 14 -17.68 9.30 9.51
N TYR A 15 -18.94 8.94 9.34
CA TYR A 15 -20.00 9.45 10.19
C TYR A 15 -20.55 8.37 11.14
N PRO A 16 -21.42 7.41 10.72
CA PRO A 16 -22.01 6.47 11.67
C PRO A 16 -20.98 5.53 12.30
N LEU A 17 -20.03 4.98 11.52
CA LEU A 17 -19.07 4.04 12.07
C LEU A 17 -17.94 4.70 12.86
N SER A 18 -17.73 6.01 12.73
CA SER A 18 -16.71 6.74 13.50
C SER A 18 -16.98 6.72 15.01
N LEU A 19 -18.25 6.60 15.41
CA LEU A 19 -18.69 6.56 16.80
C LEU A 19 -18.43 5.20 17.49
N LEU A 20 -18.17 4.15 16.71
CA LEU A 20 -17.92 2.82 17.28
C LEU A 20 -16.57 2.77 18.00
N PRO A 21 -16.46 2.06 19.13
CA PRO A 21 -15.18 1.70 19.72
C PRO A 21 -14.28 0.95 18.71
N ASN A 22 -12.96 1.13 18.81
CA ASN A 22 -12.01 0.58 17.84
C ASN A 22 -12.10 -0.94 17.68
N ASN A 23 -12.26 -1.67 18.76
CA ASN A 23 -12.40 -3.12 18.74
C ASN A 23 -13.65 -3.59 17.96
N ILE A 24 -14.76 -2.88 18.10
CA ILE A 24 -16.01 -3.18 17.37
C ILE A 24 -15.82 -2.82 15.89
N PHE A 25 -15.27 -1.65 15.59
CA PHE A 25 -15.02 -1.20 14.23
C PHE A 25 -14.13 -2.19 13.47
N PHE A 26 -13.00 -2.62 14.05
CA PHE A 26 -12.08 -3.55 13.40
C PHE A 26 -12.70 -4.93 13.21
N ASN A 27 -13.44 -5.44 14.19
CA ASN A 27 -14.15 -6.70 14.07
C ASN A 27 -15.23 -6.65 12.99
N LEU A 28 -15.97 -5.54 12.90
CA LEU A 28 -16.95 -5.33 11.84
C LEU A 28 -16.29 -5.36 10.46
N GLN A 29 -15.22 -4.58 10.27
CA GLN A 29 -14.49 -4.54 8.99
C GLN A 29 -13.94 -5.91 8.59
N TYR A 30 -13.28 -6.61 9.52
CA TYR A 30 -12.72 -7.92 9.27
C TYR A 30 -13.82 -8.93 8.86
N ASN A 31 -14.96 -8.93 9.58
CA ASN A 31 -16.05 -9.85 9.31
C ASN A 31 -16.82 -9.51 8.03
N ILE A 32 -16.91 -8.25 7.62
CA ILE A 32 -17.41 -7.87 6.29
C ILE A 32 -16.54 -8.48 5.19
N VAL A 33 -15.21 -8.45 5.35
CA VAL A 33 -14.29 -9.08 4.39
C VAL A 33 -14.47 -10.60 4.39
N CYS A 34 -14.54 -11.24 5.56
CA CYS A 34 -14.79 -12.67 5.68
C CYS A 34 -16.09 -13.10 4.97
N LEU A 35 -17.20 -12.43 5.26
CA LEU A 35 -18.51 -12.73 4.65
C LEU A 35 -18.49 -12.55 3.13
N ARG A 36 -17.87 -11.47 2.64
CA ARG A 36 -17.76 -11.20 1.18
C ARG A 36 -17.06 -12.33 0.44
N HIS A 37 -16.14 -13.02 1.09
CA HIS A 37 -15.32 -14.08 0.51
C HIS A 37 -15.73 -15.49 0.98
N GLY A 38 -16.88 -15.64 1.62
CA GLY A 38 -17.43 -16.95 2.05
C GLY A 38 -16.72 -17.57 3.26
N TYR A 39 -15.97 -16.78 4.02
CA TYR A 39 -15.30 -17.25 5.24
C TYR A 39 -16.20 -17.09 6.46
N LYS A 40 -16.04 -18.02 7.42
CA LYS A 40 -16.78 -17.98 8.68
C LYS A 40 -16.44 -16.72 9.47
N HIS A 41 -17.46 -16.16 10.10
CA HIS A 41 -17.33 -15.08 11.07
C HIS A 41 -16.34 -15.47 12.18
N ARG A 42 -15.47 -14.51 12.55
CA ARG A 42 -14.50 -14.68 13.62
C ARG A 42 -14.31 -13.37 14.38
N TRP A 43 -14.41 -13.42 15.68
CA TRP A 43 -14.04 -12.28 16.51
C TRP A 43 -12.52 -12.22 16.73
N LEU A 44 -11.94 -11.05 16.48
CA LEU A 44 -10.51 -10.81 16.67
C LEU A 44 -10.21 -10.52 18.13
N ASN A 45 -9.25 -11.23 18.73
CA ASN A 45 -8.77 -10.95 20.07
C ASN A 45 -7.62 -9.91 20.00
N ILE A 46 -7.97 -8.63 19.94
CA ILE A 46 -7.00 -7.55 19.79
C ILE A 46 -6.23 -7.29 21.10
N ASN A 47 -6.83 -7.56 22.26
CA ASN A 47 -6.18 -7.33 23.57
C ASN A 47 -5.08 -8.36 23.89
N ASN A 48 -5.23 -9.60 23.39
CA ASN A 48 -4.21 -10.64 23.50
C ASN A 48 -3.96 -11.29 22.12
N PRO A 49 -3.26 -10.57 21.22
CA PRO A 49 -3.17 -10.93 19.82
C PRO A 49 -2.23 -12.13 19.61
N ARG A 50 -2.75 -13.19 18.99
CA ARG A 50 -1.98 -14.38 18.61
C ARG A 50 -1.77 -14.47 17.10
N ARG A 51 -2.79 -14.08 16.31
CA ARG A 51 -2.79 -14.16 14.85
C ARG A 51 -2.27 -12.88 14.21
N PHE A 52 -1.82 -12.98 12.97
CA PHE A 52 -1.26 -11.84 12.25
C PHE A 52 -2.23 -10.65 12.20
N ASN A 53 -3.50 -10.86 11.80
CA ASN A 53 -4.49 -9.80 11.76
C ASN A 53 -4.72 -9.14 13.12
N GLU A 54 -4.79 -9.93 14.20
CA GLU A 54 -4.94 -9.42 15.57
C GLU A 54 -3.74 -8.54 15.97
N LYS A 55 -2.52 -8.98 15.62
CA LYS A 55 -1.29 -8.22 15.85
C LYS A 55 -1.26 -6.91 15.06
N ILE A 56 -1.70 -6.92 13.79
CA ILE A 56 -1.80 -5.70 12.98
C ILE A 56 -2.82 -4.71 13.59
N HIS A 57 -4.00 -5.18 14.03
CA HIS A 57 -4.95 -4.31 14.70
C HIS A 57 -4.45 -3.83 16.07
N TRP A 58 -3.69 -4.66 16.80
CA TRP A 58 -3.04 -4.23 18.04
C TRP A 58 -2.03 -3.11 17.78
N LEU A 59 -1.20 -3.21 16.73
CA LEU A 59 -0.25 -2.17 16.32
C LEU A 59 -0.95 -0.85 15.93
N LYS A 60 -2.16 -0.90 15.37
CA LYS A 60 -2.95 0.31 15.13
C LYS A 60 -3.35 1.03 16.42
N LEU A 61 -3.61 0.30 17.50
CA LEU A 61 -3.99 0.85 18.80
C LEU A 61 -2.79 1.23 19.66
N ASN A 62 -1.65 0.61 19.41
CA ASN A 62 -0.42 0.77 20.16
C ASN A 62 0.72 1.18 19.22
N PRO A 63 0.74 2.43 18.73
CA PRO A 63 1.75 2.88 17.79
C PRO A 63 3.14 2.85 18.44
N CYS A 64 3.97 1.90 18.02
CA CYS A 64 5.33 1.71 18.49
C CYS A 64 6.36 2.45 17.60
N ILE A 65 5.91 3.11 16.54
CA ILE A 65 6.75 3.74 15.53
C ILE A 65 6.62 5.26 15.64
N LYS A 66 7.68 5.95 16.05
CA LYS A 66 7.68 7.41 16.26
C LYS A 66 7.41 8.18 14.97
N ASP A 67 7.92 7.71 13.83
CA ASP A 67 7.89 8.43 12.55
C ASP A 67 6.96 7.78 11.52
N GLY A 68 5.97 7.01 11.96
CA GLY A 68 5.10 6.24 11.06
C GLY A 68 4.29 7.10 10.08
N GLU A 69 3.89 8.31 10.46
CA GLU A 69 3.23 9.27 9.57
C GLU A 69 4.16 9.72 8.44
N PHE A 70 5.44 9.93 8.75
CA PHE A 70 6.46 10.28 7.79
C PHE A 70 6.74 9.13 6.83
N LEU A 71 6.86 7.91 7.34
CA LEU A 71 7.13 6.71 6.54
C LEU A 71 6.00 6.31 5.60
N ALA A 72 4.74 6.54 6.01
CA ALA A 72 3.57 6.23 5.19
C ALA A 72 3.25 7.32 4.15
N ASP A 73 3.80 8.52 4.30
CA ASP A 73 3.66 9.62 3.34
C ASP A 73 4.58 9.40 2.14
N LYS A 74 4.00 9.11 0.97
CA LYS A 74 4.75 8.81 -0.28
C LYS A 74 5.67 9.94 -0.76
N TYR A 75 5.45 11.17 -0.30
CA TYR A 75 6.33 12.29 -0.60
C TYR A 75 7.44 12.44 0.43
N ARG A 76 7.09 12.48 1.71
CA ARG A 76 8.05 12.72 2.80
C ARG A 76 9.01 11.54 2.98
N VAL A 77 8.57 10.31 2.82
CA VAL A 77 9.41 9.10 2.92
C VAL A 77 10.60 9.12 1.97
N ARG A 78 10.54 9.87 0.87
CA ARG A 78 11.61 9.95 -0.14
C ARG A 78 12.93 10.45 0.45
N GLU A 79 12.86 11.39 1.40
CA GLU A 79 14.05 11.88 2.11
C GLU A 79 14.68 10.77 2.97
N TYR A 80 13.86 10.02 3.70
CA TYR A 80 14.33 8.86 4.47
C TYR A 80 14.98 7.80 3.58
N ILE A 81 14.36 7.49 2.44
CA ILE A 81 14.90 6.54 1.47
C ILE A 81 16.25 7.02 0.92
N LYS A 82 16.32 8.29 0.52
CA LYS A 82 17.57 8.89 0.02
C LYS A 82 18.71 8.77 1.03
N ASN A 83 18.43 9.04 2.30
CA ASN A 83 19.41 9.02 3.39
C ASN A 83 19.78 7.61 3.87
N THR A 84 18.85 6.63 3.78
CA THR A 84 19.05 5.29 4.32
C THR A 84 19.64 4.31 3.31
N ILE A 85 19.16 4.34 2.06
CA ILE A 85 19.55 3.37 1.03
C ILE A 85 20.09 4.04 -0.24
N GLY A 86 19.85 5.32 -0.44
CA GLY A 86 20.31 6.12 -1.57
C GLY A 86 19.22 6.49 -2.57
N GLU A 87 19.44 7.62 -3.26
CA GLU A 87 18.49 8.22 -4.20
C GLU A 87 18.21 7.32 -5.44
N LYS A 88 19.15 6.45 -5.79
CA LYS A 88 19.01 5.51 -6.92
C LYS A 88 17.81 4.58 -6.84
N TYR A 89 17.26 4.35 -5.62
CA TYR A 89 16.08 3.52 -5.40
C TYR A 89 14.76 4.29 -5.55
N LEU A 90 14.80 5.60 -5.71
CA LEU A 90 13.60 6.42 -5.84
C LEU A 90 13.14 6.48 -7.30
N ILE A 91 11.84 6.24 -7.52
CA ILE A 91 11.21 6.54 -8.81
C ILE A 91 11.31 8.06 -9.04
N PRO A 92 11.76 8.55 -10.20
CA PRO A 92 11.89 9.99 -10.46
C PRO A 92 10.57 10.73 -10.21
N LEU A 93 10.65 11.80 -9.43
CA LEU A 93 9.52 12.67 -9.09
C LEU A 93 9.41 13.77 -10.14
N ILE A 94 8.24 13.92 -10.75
CA ILE A 94 7.97 14.91 -11.80
C ILE A 94 7.37 16.18 -11.17
N GLY A 95 6.53 16.04 -10.14
CA GLY A 95 5.94 17.19 -9.48
C GLY A 95 5.19 16.84 -8.21
N VAL A 96 4.90 17.89 -7.41
CA VAL A 96 4.17 17.82 -6.14
C VAL A 96 3.24 19.03 -6.03
N TRP A 97 1.99 18.82 -5.65
CA TRP A 97 1.00 19.89 -5.56
C TRP A 97 0.09 19.73 -4.35
N ASP A 98 -0.25 20.85 -3.73
CA ASP A 98 -1.24 20.96 -2.66
C ASP A 98 -2.66 21.08 -3.22
N LYS A 99 -2.79 21.64 -4.43
CA LYS A 99 -4.08 21.85 -5.11
C LYS A 99 -4.08 21.16 -6.48
N VAL A 100 -5.20 20.54 -6.82
CA VAL A 100 -5.36 19.84 -8.11
C VAL A 100 -5.33 20.83 -9.28
N ASP A 101 -5.77 22.06 -9.05
CA ASP A 101 -5.86 23.06 -10.12
C ASP A 101 -4.50 23.64 -10.52
N ASP A 102 -3.49 23.46 -9.68
CA ASP A 102 -2.11 23.84 -9.99
C ASP A 102 -1.40 22.81 -10.92
N ILE A 103 -2.05 21.67 -11.20
CA ILE A 103 -1.50 20.65 -12.08
C ILE A 103 -1.79 21.01 -13.55
N GLU A 104 -0.75 21.41 -14.27
CA GLU A 104 -0.85 21.73 -15.68
C GLU A 104 -0.55 20.46 -16.52
N LEU A 105 -1.62 19.83 -17.06
CA LEU A 105 -1.50 18.60 -17.86
C LEU A 105 -0.52 18.77 -19.04
N ALA A 106 -0.47 19.96 -19.64
CA ALA A 106 0.41 20.23 -20.77
C ALA A 106 1.90 20.06 -20.42
N LYS A 107 2.29 20.37 -19.18
CA LYS A 107 3.67 20.25 -18.68
C LYS A 107 4.06 18.82 -18.27
N LEU A 108 3.09 17.91 -18.12
CA LEU A 108 3.38 16.52 -17.79
C LEU A 108 3.86 15.75 -19.04
N PRO A 109 4.73 14.74 -18.88
CA PRO A 109 5.14 13.86 -19.99
C PRO A 109 3.96 13.07 -20.55
N ASN A 110 4.16 12.31 -21.63
CA ASN A 110 3.08 11.51 -22.21
C ASN A 110 2.64 10.36 -21.26
N LYS A 111 3.57 9.79 -20.50
CA LYS A 111 3.32 8.70 -19.54
C LYS A 111 3.75 9.13 -18.15
N PHE A 112 2.86 8.98 -17.18
CA PHE A 112 3.12 9.33 -15.77
C PHE A 112 2.18 8.59 -14.81
N VAL A 113 2.47 8.69 -13.51
CA VAL A 113 1.58 8.18 -12.45
C VAL A 113 1.31 9.29 -11.44
N LEU A 114 0.04 9.69 -11.30
CA LEU A 114 -0.39 10.59 -10.24
C LEU A 114 -0.84 9.78 -9.03
N LYS A 115 -0.39 10.19 -7.83
CA LYS A 115 -0.72 9.51 -6.57
C LYS A 115 -1.09 10.53 -5.49
N ALA A 116 -2.03 10.18 -4.61
CA ALA A 116 -2.12 10.88 -3.33
C ALA A 116 -1.06 10.31 -2.38
N ASN A 117 -0.39 11.19 -1.63
CA ASN A 117 0.69 10.78 -0.72
C ASN A 117 0.19 10.04 0.54
N HIS A 118 -1.06 10.23 0.94
CA HIS A 118 -1.64 9.91 2.25
C HIS A 118 -2.63 8.73 2.24
N GLY A 119 -2.40 7.72 1.44
CA GLY A 119 -3.31 6.58 1.39
C GLY A 119 -2.92 5.48 0.42
N SER A 120 -3.73 4.41 0.40
CA SER A 120 -3.55 3.24 -0.46
C SER A 120 -4.54 3.24 -1.62
N GLY A 121 -4.13 2.76 -2.80
CA GLY A 121 -4.98 2.65 -3.99
C GLY A 121 -5.43 3.98 -4.59
N MET A 122 -4.84 5.09 -4.17
CA MET A 122 -5.09 6.44 -4.67
C MET A 122 -4.09 6.77 -5.77
N ASN A 123 -4.23 6.14 -6.95
CA ASN A 123 -3.37 6.37 -8.10
C ASN A 123 -4.17 6.52 -9.40
N ILE A 124 -3.60 7.25 -10.34
CA ILE A 124 -4.02 7.40 -11.73
C ILE A 124 -2.79 7.10 -12.59
N ILE A 125 -2.84 6.00 -13.32
CA ILE A 125 -1.80 5.59 -14.26
C ILE A 125 -2.17 6.15 -15.63
N CYS A 126 -1.36 7.07 -16.13
CA CYS A 126 -1.50 7.63 -17.47
C CYS A 126 -0.47 6.96 -18.40
N LYS A 127 -0.97 6.16 -19.34
CA LYS A 127 -0.17 5.48 -20.35
C LYS A 127 -0.07 6.28 -21.65
N ASP A 128 -1.01 7.17 -21.85
CA ASP A 128 -1.08 8.11 -22.97
C ASP A 128 -1.87 9.34 -22.52
N LYS A 129 -1.20 10.49 -22.51
CA LYS A 129 -1.78 11.76 -22.11
C LYS A 129 -2.95 12.20 -23.00
N SER A 130 -2.97 11.81 -24.26
CA SER A 130 -4.03 12.14 -25.20
C SER A 130 -5.34 11.40 -24.90
N GLN A 131 -5.28 10.28 -24.19
CA GLN A 131 -6.43 9.41 -23.86
C GLN A 131 -6.97 9.64 -22.44
N ILE A 132 -6.33 10.48 -21.64
CA ILE A 132 -6.76 10.69 -20.25
C ILE A 132 -8.01 11.58 -20.17
N ASP A 133 -9.04 11.12 -19.49
CA ASP A 133 -10.15 11.97 -19.05
C ASP A 133 -9.67 12.85 -17.88
N TRP A 134 -9.17 14.03 -18.23
CA TRP A 134 -8.57 14.95 -17.24
C TRP A 134 -9.58 15.49 -16.23
N ASN A 135 -10.83 15.70 -16.62
CA ASN A 135 -11.88 16.14 -15.70
C ASN A 135 -12.19 15.08 -14.67
N LYS A 136 -12.31 13.83 -15.08
CA LYS A 136 -12.49 12.69 -14.18
C LYS A 136 -11.28 12.49 -13.27
N ALA A 137 -10.06 12.64 -13.79
CA ALA A 137 -8.83 12.57 -13.01
C ALA A 137 -8.79 13.67 -11.93
N LYS A 138 -9.08 14.93 -12.28
CA LYS A 138 -9.18 16.04 -11.32
C LYS A 138 -10.21 15.78 -10.23
N ASN A 139 -11.40 15.30 -10.57
CA ASN A 139 -12.44 15.00 -9.59
C ASN A 139 -12.01 13.89 -8.61
N LYS A 140 -11.32 12.86 -9.08
CA LYS A 140 -10.73 11.83 -8.21
C LYS A 140 -9.70 12.42 -7.26
N MET A 141 -8.77 13.21 -7.76
CA MET A 141 -7.73 13.85 -6.95
C MET A 141 -8.31 14.83 -5.92
N ARG A 142 -9.31 15.64 -6.30
CA ARG A 142 -10.03 16.52 -5.35
C ARG A 142 -10.71 15.71 -4.24
N PHE A 143 -11.31 14.57 -4.58
CA PHE A 143 -11.88 13.67 -3.58
C PHE A 143 -10.81 13.13 -2.64
N TRP A 144 -9.63 12.72 -3.13
CA TRP A 144 -8.53 12.25 -2.29
C TRP A 144 -8.03 13.34 -1.35
N LEU A 145 -7.79 14.56 -1.85
CA LEU A 145 -7.33 15.68 -1.03
C LEU A 145 -8.35 16.09 0.04
N LYS A 146 -9.65 15.93 -0.24
CA LYS A 146 -10.72 16.24 0.73
C LYS A 146 -10.84 15.19 1.83
N ASN A 147 -10.42 13.95 1.60
CA ASN A 147 -10.76 12.80 2.43
C ASN A 147 -9.52 12.08 2.98
N SER A 148 -9.56 11.70 4.28
CA SER A 148 -8.47 10.96 4.91
C SER A 148 -8.67 9.45 4.81
N GLN A 149 -7.62 8.72 4.49
CA GLN A 149 -7.61 7.26 4.55
C GLN A 149 -7.90 6.74 5.97
N TYR A 150 -7.56 7.53 7.00
CA TYR A 150 -7.83 7.19 8.41
C TYR A 150 -9.31 6.83 8.66
N CYS A 151 -10.24 7.55 8.05
CA CYS A 151 -11.67 7.26 8.21
C CYS A 151 -12.05 5.84 7.77
N LEU A 152 -11.36 5.28 6.79
CA LEU A 152 -11.65 3.96 6.23
C LEU A 152 -11.07 2.80 7.05
N SER A 153 -9.91 2.98 7.68
CA SER A 153 -9.15 1.88 8.26
C SER A 153 -8.64 2.14 9.67
N ARG A 154 -8.81 3.36 10.16
CA ARG A 154 -8.23 3.85 11.43
C ARG A 154 -6.74 3.59 11.55
N GLU A 155 -6.04 3.66 10.44
CA GLU A 155 -4.59 3.62 10.39
C GLU A 155 -4.06 5.00 10.77
N TRP A 156 -3.55 5.13 12.00
CA TRP A 156 -3.18 6.39 12.63
C TRP A 156 -2.17 7.22 11.83
N GLN A 157 -1.29 6.57 11.07
CA GLN A 157 -0.30 7.25 10.24
C GLN A 157 -0.90 8.12 9.12
N TYR A 158 -2.18 7.93 8.77
CA TYR A 158 -2.87 8.77 7.77
C TYR A 158 -3.76 9.85 8.38
N LYS A 159 -3.81 9.97 9.72
CA LYS A 159 -4.76 10.87 10.39
C LYS A 159 -4.46 12.33 10.07
N ASP A 160 -3.23 12.74 10.30
CA ASP A 160 -2.80 14.14 10.24
C ASP A 160 -1.76 14.40 9.12
N THR A 161 -1.56 13.45 8.22
CA THR A 161 -0.65 13.60 7.07
C THR A 161 -1.09 14.74 6.15
N PRO A 162 -0.23 15.73 5.89
CA PRO A 162 -0.50 16.79 4.90
C PRO A 162 -0.78 16.19 3.54
N ARG A 163 -1.91 16.55 2.94
CA ARG A 163 -2.40 15.89 1.73
C ARG A 163 -1.87 16.57 0.49
N LYS A 164 -1.20 15.80 -0.34
CA LYS A 164 -0.61 16.27 -1.60
C LYS A 164 -0.90 15.28 -2.73
N ILE A 165 -0.84 15.79 -3.95
CA ILE A 165 -0.74 14.96 -5.16
C ILE A 165 0.71 14.97 -5.60
N ILE A 166 1.27 13.80 -5.83
CA ILE A 166 2.60 13.63 -6.42
C ILE A 166 2.46 13.03 -7.82
N CYS A 167 3.39 13.38 -8.69
CA CYS A 167 3.53 12.78 -10.01
C CYS A 167 4.88 12.11 -10.10
N GLU A 168 4.89 10.84 -10.43
CA GLU A 168 6.10 10.04 -10.65
C GLU A 168 6.19 9.56 -12.09
N GLN A 169 7.41 9.27 -12.51
CA GLN A 169 7.69 8.65 -13.80
C GLN A 169 6.93 7.32 -13.90
N PHE A 170 6.30 7.08 -15.03
CA PHE A 170 5.77 5.78 -15.39
C PHE A 170 6.93 4.84 -15.74
N LEU A 171 7.07 3.74 -15.03
CA LEU A 171 8.13 2.77 -15.28
C LEU A 171 7.77 1.84 -16.45
N LYS A 172 6.76 0.98 -16.24
CA LYS A 172 6.25 0.06 -17.25
C LYS A 172 4.83 -0.40 -16.95
N ASP A 173 4.19 -1.03 -17.93
CA ASP A 173 2.94 -1.76 -17.73
C ASP A 173 3.18 -3.04 -16.90
N ASP A 174 2.16 -3.40 -16.10
CA ASP A 174 2.14 -4.65 -15.34
C ASP A 174 3.43 -4.94 -14.58
N ILE A 175 3.96 -3.89 -13.89
CA ILE A 175 5.16 -4.05 -13.07
C ILE A 175 4.90 -5.04 -11.93
N THR A 176 5.81 -6.00 -11.77
CA THR A 176 5.77 -6.96 -10.67
C THR A 176 6.04 -6.26 -9.34
N ASP A 177 5.20 -6.51 -8.37
CA ASP A 177 5.22 -5.92 -7.03
C ASP A 177 5.80 -6.95 -6.05
N TYR A 178 6.98 -6.68 -5.51
CA TYR A 178 7.64 -7.52 -4.51
C TYR A 178 7.46 -6.89 -3.13
N LYS A 179 6.72 -7.57 -2.24
CA LYS A 179 6.36 -7.03 -0.93
C LYS A 179 6.99 -7.87 0.16
N PHE A 180 7.98 -7.30 0.81
CA PHE A 180 8.77 -7.96 1.85
C PHE A 180 8.11 -7.77 3.21
N PHE A 181 7.56 -8.82 3.79
CA PHE A 181 7.03 -8.85 5.15
C PHE A 181 8.20 -9.01 6.11
N CYS A 182 8.53 -7.93 6.81
CA CYS A 182 9.65 -7.87 7.74
C CYS A 182 9.15 -7.94 9.18
N PHE A 183 9.75 -8.79 9.98
CA PHE A 183 9.46 -8.97 11.40
C PHE A 183 10.74 -8.72 12.20
N ASN A 184 10.69 -7.79 13.15
CA ASN A 184 11.86 -7.39 13.94
C ASN A 184 13.07 -7.08 13.03
N GLY A 185 12.87 -6.27 12.01
CA GLY A 185 13.88 -5.83 11.06
C GLY A 185 14.30 -6.87 10.01
N ARG A 186 13.72 -8.08 9.99
CA ARG A 186 14.13 -9.16 9.09
C ARG A 186 13.04 -9.54 8.12
N PRO A 187 13.27 -9.52 6.81
CA PRO A 187 12.38 -10.11 5.82
C PRO A 187 12.18 -11.60 6.10
N LYS A 188 10.94 -12.06 6.11
CA LYS A 188 10.59 -13.48 6.32
C LYS A 188 9.78 -14.06 5.19
N TYR A 189 8.90 -13.24 4.62
CA TYR A 189 8.07 -13.65 3.50
C TYR A 189 8.05 -12.56 2.44
N ILE A 190 7.93 -12.98 1.20
CA ILE A 190 7.88 -12.12 0.02
C ILE A 190 6.58 -12.42 -0.70
N GLN A 191 5.67 -11.46 -0.73
CA GLN A 191 4.48 -11.51 -1.57
C GLN A 191 4.85 -10.99 -2.96
N VAL A 192 4.50 -11.72 -3.98
CA VAL A 192 4.71 -11.34 -5.38
C VAL A 192 3.35 -11.17 -6.05
N ASP A 193 3.02 -9.95 -6.44
CA ASP A 193 1.82 -9.62 -7.18
C ASP A 193 2.15 -9.39 -8.66
N ILE A 194 1.51 -10.16 -9.55
CA ILE A 194 1.65 -10.05 -11.00
C ILE A 194 0.29 -9.77 -11.64
N ASP A 195 0.29 -9.21 -12.84
CA ASP A 195 -0.90 -8.91 -13.65
C ASP A 195 -2.01 -8.14 -12.89
N ARG A 196 -1.62 -7.22 -11.99
CA ARG A 196 -2.53 -6.51 -11.05
C ARG A 196 -3.70 -5.80 -11.72
N PHE A 197 -3.55 -5.41 -12.98
CA PHE A 197 -4.56 -4.63 -13.71
C PHE A 197 -5.35 -5.47 -14.72
N LYS A 198 -5.06 -6.77 -14.85
CA LYS A 198 -5.74 -7.72 -15.72
C LYS A 198 -6.32 -8.86 -14.91
N CYS A 199 -5.54 -9.91 -14.68
CA CYS A 199 -5.90 -11.08 -13.92
C CYS A 199 -4.95 -11.21 -12.73
N HIS A 200 -5.21 -10.44 -11.68
CA HIS A 200 -4.32 -10.34 -10.52
C HIS A 200 -4.04 -11.70 -9.90
N ARG A 201 -2.77 -12.11 -9.92
CA ARG A 201 -2.25 -13.34 -9.32
C ARG A 201 -1.28 -13.00 -8.21
N ARG A 202 -1.22 -13.86 -7.19
CA ARG A 202 -0.39 -13.64 -6.00
C ARG A 202 0.29 -14.92 -5.57
N SER A 203 1.59 -14.83 -5.25
CA SER A 203 2.37 -15.90 -4.66
C SER A 203 3.07 -15.42 -3.40
N PHE A 204 3.41 -16.34 -2.51
CA PHE A 204 4.24 -16.06 -1.35
C PHE A 204 5.45 -16.97 -1.33
N PHE A 205 6.61 -16.38 -1.03
CA PHE A 205 7.89 -17.08 -0.89
C PHE A 205 8.52 -16.76 0.46
N THR A 206 9.42 -17.63 0.90
CA THR A 206 10.34 -17.34 2.01
C THR A 206 11.44 -16.40 1.55
N ASP A 207 12.28 -15.91 2.47
CA ASP A 207 13.50 -15.16 2.17
C ASP A 207 14.52 -15.94 1.31
N LYS A 208 14.40 -17.28 1.24
CA LYS A 208 15.19 -18.16 0.37
C LYS A 208 14.56 -18.43 -1.00
N TRP A 209 13.42 -17.82 -1.30
CA TRP A 209 12.62 -18.03 -2.50
C TRP A 209 11.96 -19.42 -2.58
N GLU A 210 11.70 -20.06 -1.45
CA GLU A 210 10.89 -21.27 -1.35
C GLU A 210 9.41 -20.89 -1.20
N SER A 211 8.49 -21.69 -1.72
CA SER A 211 7.04 -21.42 -1.56
C SER A 211 6.67 -21.36 -0.08
N ALA A 212 5.95 -20.31 0.32
CA ALA A 212 5.48 -20.18 1.68
C ALA A 212 4.34 -21.20 1.97
N PRO A 213 4.16 -21.64 3.24
CA PRO A 213 3.14 -22.63 3.61
C PRO A 213 1.74 -22.03 3.74
N PHE A 214 1.47 -20.89 3.12
CA PHE A 214 0.19 -20.19 3.14
C PHE A 214 -0.01 -19.39 1.85
N THR A 215 -1.25 -19.01 1.59
CA THR A 215 -1.67 -18.13 0.50
C THR A 215 -2.72 -17.12 1.00
N THR A 216 -3.33 -16.39 0.09
CA THR A 216 -4.43 -15.45 0.36
C THR A 216 -5.58 -15.68 -0.64
N LEU A 217 -6.56 -14.78 -0.65
CA LEU A 217 -7.74 -14.87 -1.53
C LEU A 217 -7.43 -14.78 -3.04
N TYR A 218 -6.24 -14.35 -3.42
CA TYR A 218 -5.87 -14.26 -4.83
C TYR A 218 -5.36 -15.61 -5.31
N GLU A 219 -5.75 -15.98 -6.53
CA GLU A 219 -5.27 -17.18 -7.17
C GLU A 219 -3.76 -17.13 -7.41
N GLN A 220 -3.11 -18.26 -7.30
CA GLN A 220 -1.71 -18.37 -7.68
C GLN A 220 -1.56 -18.41 -9.21
N PRO A 221 -0.46 -17.92 -9.77
CA PRO A 221 -0.18 -18.03 -11.19
C PRO A 221 0.05 -19.51 -11.56
N GLU A 222 -0.29 -19.89 -12.79
CA GLU A 222 -0.03 -21.25 -13.30
C GLU A 222 1.48 -21.58 -13.30
N LYS A 223 2.31 -20.61 -13.73
CA LYS A 223 3.76 -20.67 -13.61
C LYS A 223 4.21 -19.78 -12.47
N MET A 224 4.82 -20.36 -11.45
CA MET A 224 5.37 -19.60 -10.33
C MET A 224 6.45 -18.63 -10.80
N PRO A 225 6.49 -17.40 -10.24
CA PRO A 225 7.53 -16.43 -10.56
C PRO A 225 8.93 -16.98 -10.31
N GLU A 226 9.80 -16.76 -11.28
CA GLU A 226 11.21 -17.14 -11.15
C GLU A 226 11.91 -16.23 -10.13
N LYS A 227 12.94 -16.77 -9.47
CA LYS A 227 13.76 -16.01 -8.51
C LYS A 227 14.42 -14.85 -9.24
N PRO A 228 14.15 -13.59 -8.86
CA PRO A 228 14.78 -12.45 -9.50
C PRO A 228 16.27 -12.38 -9.16
N THR A 229 17.08 -12.00 -10.11
CA THR A 229 18.53 -11.82 -9.90
C THR A 229 18.85 -10.75 -8.85
N GLN A 230 17.94 -9.80 -8.64
CA GLN A 230 18.05 -8.73 -7.65
C GLN A 230 17.58 -9.13 -6.24
N LEU A 231 17.24 -10.40 -5.98
CA LEU A 231 16.66 -10.80 -4.70
C LEU A 231 17.53 -10.41 -3.50
N GLU A 232 18.83 -10.65 -3.57
CA GLU A 232 19.76 -10.32 -2.47
C GLU A 232 19.84 -8.80 -2.22
N GLU A 233 19.85 -8.00 -3.28
CA GLU A 233 19.77 -6.54 -3.16
C GLU A 233 18.46 -6.11 -2.51
N MET A 234 17.32 -6.66 -2.94
CA MET A 234 16.00 -6.35 -2.36
C MET A 234 15.89 -6.76 -0.89
N LEU A 235 16.42 -7.93 -0.50
CA LEU A 235 16.49 -8.37 0.89
C LEU A 235 17.33 -7.42 1.74
N GLY A 236 18.48 -6.97 1.23
CA GLY A 236 19.33 -5.98 1.89
C GLY A 236 18.63 -4.63 2.08
N VAL A 237 17.93 -4.15 1.05
CA VAL A 237 17.10 -2.93 1.10
C VAL A 237 15.99 -3.08 2.14
N ALA A 238 15.22 -4.17 2.08
CA ALA A 238 14.12 -4.42 3.01
C ALA A 238 14.60 -4.50 4.47
N THR A 239 15.74 -5.16 4.71
CA THR A 239 16.35 -5.24 6.04
C THR A 239 16.73 -3.86 6.57
N LYS A 240 17.40 -3.03 5.76
CA LYS A 240 17.80 -1.67 6.17
C LYS A 240 16.58 -0.80 6.52
N LEU A 241 15.54 -0.84 5.67
CA LEU A 241 14.34 -0.04 5.85
C LEU A 241 13.44 -0.51 6.99
N ALA A 242 13.49 -1.80 7.33
CA ALA A 242 12.66 -2.37 8.40
C ALA A 242 13.38 -2.47 9.76
N LYS A 243 14.66 -2.10 9.83
CA LYS A 243 15.58 -2.39 10.95
C LYS A 243 15.00 -2.12 12.34
N ASP A 244 14.32 -1.00 12.51
CA ASP A 244 13.87 -0.52 13.82
C ASP A 244 12.37 -0.82 14.08
N TYR A 245 11.74 -1.65 13.23
CA TYR A 245 10.30 -1.90 13.32
C TYR A 245 10.01 -3.35 13.71
N ALA A 246 9.09 -3.52 14.69
CA ALA A 246 8.56 -4.85 15.05
C ALA A 246 7.89 -5.51 13.83
N PHE A 247 7.21 -4.71 13.02
CA PHE A 247 6.65 -5.12 11.73
C PHE A 247 6.67 -3.96 10.74
N ALA A 248 7.10 -4.23 9.50
CA ALA A 248 6.90 -3.37 8.34
C ALA A 248 6.85 -4.24 7.07
N ARG A 249 6.05 -3.81 6.10
CA ARG A 249 6.10 -4.38 4.74
C ARG A 249 6.78 -3.37 3.83
N ILE A 250 7.84 -3.80 3.17
CA ILE A 250 8.60 -2.97 2.23
C ILE A 250 8.25 -3.43 0.82
N ASP A 251 7.65 -2.53 0.04
CA ASP A 251 7.23 -2.79 -1.33
C ASP A 251 8.29 -2.28 -2.31
N LEU A 252 8.77 -3.16 -3.18
CA LEU A 252 9.84 -2.90 -4.14
C LEU A 252 9.41 -3.32 -5.55
N TYR A 253 9.99 -2.68 -6.55
CA TYR A 253 9.79 -2.99 -7.97
C TYR A 253 11.13 -3.28 -8.66
N ILE A 254 11.07 -4.04 -9.76
CA ILE A 254 12.21 -4.20 -10.68
C ILE A 254 11.82 -3.64 -12.04
N HIS A 255 12.62 -2.71 -12.54
CA HIS A 255 12.49 -2.16 -13.88
C HIS A 255 13.89 -1.94 -14.48
N GLU A 256 14.11 -2.45 -15.70
CA GLU A 256 15.42 -2.36 -16.39
C GLU A 256 16.59 -2.84 -15.49
N ASN A 257 16.42 -3.98 -14.85
CA ASN A 257 17.37 -4.57 -13.91
C ASN A 257 17.75 -3.72 -12.68
N LYS A 258 16.99 -2.66 -12.40
CA LYS A 258 17.18 -1.80 -11.23
C LYS A 258 16.05 -2.01 -10.23
N VAL A 259 16.40 -1.96 -8.94
CA VAL A 259 15.43 -2.01 -7.85
C VAL A 259 14.92 -0.60 -7.56
N TYR A 260 13.59 -0.47 -7.43
CA TYR A 260 12.93 0.77 -7.05
C TYR A 260 12.11 0.57 -5.78
N PHE A 261 12.12 1.60 -4.93
CA PHE A 261 11.27 1.67 -3.75
C PHE A 261 9.83 2.05 -4.13
N GLY A 262 8.85 1.33 -3.60
CA GLY A 262 7.43 1.59 -3.75
C GLY A 262 6.83 2.29 -2.55
N GLU A 263 6.72 1.57 -1.42
CA GLU A 263 6.16 2.11 -0.17
C GLU A 263 6.62 1.32 1.06
N ILE A 264 6.53 1.95 2.23
CA ILE A 264 6.54 1.28 3.53
C ILE A 264 5.10 1.16 4.02
N THR A 265 4.64 -0.06 4.27
CA THR A 265 3.29 -0.34 4.75
C THR A 265 3.35 -0.89 6.17
N LEU A 266 2.74 -0.18 7.12
CA LEU A 266 2.72 -0.57 8.54
C LEU A 266 1.57 -1.55 8.84
N HIS A 267 0.46 -1.43 8.13
CA HIS A 267 -0.75 -2.22 8.36
C HIS A 267 -1.28 -2.81 7.06
N PRO A 268 -0.68 -3.90 6.55
CA PRO A 268 -1.09 -4.52 5.29
C PRO A 268 -2.59 -4.82 5.25
N GLU A 269 -3.23 -4.45 4.14
CA GLU A 269 -4.67 -4.63 3.90
C GLU A 269 -5.54 -4.11 5.06
N GLY A 270 -5.04 -3.08 5.80
CA GLY A 270 -5.69 -2.54 6.98
C GLY A 270 -5.91 -3.57 8.09
N GLY A 271 -5.17 -4.68 8.14
CA GLY A 271 -5.34 -5.77 9.10
C GLY A 271 -6.48 -6.74 8.76
N CYS A 272 -7.11 -6.60 7.58
CA CYS A 272 -8.26 -7.42 7.18
C CYS A 272 -7.91 -8.48 6.11
N GLY A 273 -6.64 -8.65 5.76
CA GLY A 273 -6.21 -9.68 4.81
C GLY A 273 -6.54 -11.09 5.30
N ILE A 274 -7.04 -11.94 4.41
CA ILE A 274 -7.33 -13.35 4.73
C ILE A 274 -6.16 -14.21 4.24
N PHE A 275 -5.52 -14.89 5.18
CA PHE A 275 -4.46 -15.88 4.93
C PHE A 275 -5.05 -17.28 5.06
N ILE A 276 -4.71 -18.17 4.12
CA ILE A 276 -5.24 -19.53 3.96
C ILE A 276 -4.11 -20.53 4.11
#